data_417ee20cc262f2a5cf20f9bd40397718
#
_entry.id   417ee20cc262f2a5cf20f9bd40397718
#
_cell.length_a   1.000
_cell.length_b   1.000
_cell.length_c   1.000
_cell.angle_alpha   90.00
_cell.angle_beta   90.00
_cell.angle_gamma   90.00
#
_symmetry.space_group_name_H-M   'P 1'
#
loop_
_entity.id
_entity.type
_entity.pdbx_description
1 polymer ?
#
loop_
_entity_poly.entity_id
_entity_poly.type
_entity_poly.pdbx_seq_one_letter_code
_entity_poly.pdbx_strand_id
1 'polypeptide(L)'
;MTQTTNGSAATGGQPSDSDWGVVLIAHGSQRGTDRTECSCAWEQTGSQRPNWCLECPSTPEGLIDATGRFRSHLGLSEHQVVLSCLEFIEPFPKQAVGILKDRGFRQVALVPFLLGSGKHATLEMEEVLQEVQEDAPDVRMHLAEGLGSDPLLAELVVQRVQGLTDKQEFQPSEEKTSGIVLVKAGTKTIYDDCVWLKELGELVEERLGPGYAVSVGQSHYGDPTMEAATEVLVRQRNVSSLMYVPYLFFPGIILKRNVLGTMSELQNTYPGIPMTVTPPLGAGGQAVAVAAQRVQRLWTQTQG
;
A
#
# COMPACT_ATOMS: atom_id res chain seq x y z
N MET A 1 -32.21 4.21 63.65
CA MET A 1 -32.53 3.84 62.22
C MET A 1 -31.68 4.72 61.32
N THR A 2 -30.57 4.19 60.92
CA THR A 2 -29.59 4.87 60.06
C THR A 2 -29.57 4.15 58.70
N GLN A 3 -30.06 4.82 57.66
CA GLN A 3 -30.02 4.34 56.29
C GLN A 3 -28.65 4.67 55.71
N THR A 4 -27.90 3.66 55.36
CA THR A 4 -26.69 3.72 54.60
C THR A 4 -27.06 3.69 53.10
N THR A 5 -26.82 4.81 52.38
CA THR A 5 -26.92 4.88 50.94
C THR A 5 -25.63 4.31 50.34
N ASN A 6 -25.73 3.15 49.68
CA ASN A 6 -24.70 2.59 48.87
C ASN A 6 -24.62 3.38 47.54
N GLY A 7 -23.59 4.21 47.42
CA GLY A 7 -23.19 4.79 46.15
C GLY A 7 -22.49 3.73 45.31
N SER A 8 -23.15 3.25 44.26
CA SER A 8 -22.54 2.43 43.23
C SER A 8 -21.58 3.30 42.43
N ALA A 9 -20.28 3.13 42.67
CA ALA A 9 -19.24 3.66 41.77
C ALA A 9 -19.32 2.88 40.47
N ALA A 10 -19.64 3.59 39.39
CA ALA A 10 -19.51 3.04 38.05
C ALA A 10 -18.02 2.72 37.81
N THR A 11 -17.69 1.44 37.83
CA THR A 11 -16.40 0.93 37.37
C THR A 11 -16.35 1.18 35.85
N GLY A 12 -15.67 2.24 35.45
CA GLY A 12 -15.28 2.42 34.04
C GLY A 12 -14.37 1.25 33.67
N GLY A 13 -14.97 0.21 33.10
CA GLY A 13 -14.20 -0.89 32.48
C GLY A 13 -13.34 -0.31 31.36
N GLN A 14 -12.09 -0.71 31.29
CA GLN A 14 -11.24 -0.43 30.13
C GLN A 14 -11.95 -0.98 28.88
N PRO A 15 -11.95 -0.24 27.76
CA PRO A 15 -12.54 -0.73 26.52
C PRO A 15 -11.84 -2.02 26.11
N SER A 16 -12.60 -3.08 25.95
CA SER A 16 -12.11 -4.35 25.40
C SER A 16 -11.92 -4.20 23.88
N ASP A 17 -11.08 -5.02 23.25
CA ASP A 17 -10.91 -5.03 21.79
C ASP A 17 -12.26 -5.21 21.05
N SER A 18 -13.26 -5.72 21.72
CA SER A 18 -14.65 -5.85 21.24
C SER A 18 -15.41 -4.53 21.08
N ASP A 19 -14.93 -3.43 21.68
CA ASP A 19 -15.66 -2.15 21.71
C ASP A 19 -15.23 -1.20 20.57
N TRP A 20 -14.27 -1.61 19.75
CA TRP A 20 -13.75 -0.83 18.65
C TRP A 20 -14.39 -1.19 17.31
N GLY A 21 -14.81 -0.15 16.58
CA GLY A 21 -15.01 -0.21 15.15
C GLY A 21 -13.72 0.13 14.39
N VAL A 22 -13.56 -0.42 13.21
CA VAL A 22 -12.38 -0.17 12.36
C VAL A 22 -12.83 0.19 10.95
N VAL A 23 -12.34 1.31 10.44
CA VAL A 23 -12.46 1.67 9.03
C VAL A 23 -11.11 1.42 8.35
N LEU A 24 -11.05 0.43 7.46
CA LEU A 24 -9.88 0.18 6.62
C LEU A 24 -10.00 1.06 5.37
N ILE A 25 -9.12 2.06 5.24
CA ILE A 25 -9.24 3.11 4.22
C ILE A 25 -8.22 2.88 3.11
N ALA A 26 -8.71 2.55 1.92
CA ALA A 26 -7.91 2.43 0.70
C ALA A 26 -8.14 3.65 -0.21
N HIS A 27 -7.26 3.86 -1.19
CA HIS A 27 -7.44 4.97 -2.15
C HIS A 27 -8.69 4.79 -3.02
N GLY A 28 -8.97 3.57 -3.46
CA GLY A 28 -9.99 3.29 -4.47
C GLY A 28 -9.44 3.34 -5.90
N SER A 29 -10.29 2.99 -6.86
CA SER A 29 -9.93 3.00 -8.28
C SER A 29 -11.19 3.07 -9.15
N GLN A 30 -11.13 3.80 -10.25
CA GLN A 30 -12.18 3.85 -11.28
C GLN A 30 -12.38 2.51 -12.02
N ARG A 31 -11.57 1.51 -11.75
CA ARG A 31 -11.69 0.21 -12.41
C ARG A 31 -12.92 -0.53 -11.92
N GLY A 32 -13.83 -0.78 -12.88
CA GLY A 32 -14.94 -1.68 -12.65
C GLY A 32 -14.52 -3.11 -12.33
N THR A 33 -15.48 -3.91 -11.92
CA THR A 33 -15.34 -5.34 -11.61
C THR A 33 -15.18 -6.21 -12.85
N ASP A 34 -15.32 -5.65 -14.06
CA ASP A 34 -15.29 -6.40 -15.31
C ASP A 34 -13.85 -6.74 -15.71
N ARG A 35 -13.51 -8.02 -15.56
CA ARG A 35 -12.22 -8.58 -15.96
C ARG A 35 -12.00 -8.61 -17.47
N THR A 36 -13.07 -8.52 -18.27
CA THR A 36 -12.95 -8.52 -19.73
C THR A 36 -12.35 -7.23 -20.25
N GLU A 37 -12.51 -6.14 -19.49
CA GLU A 37 -11.85 -4.86 -19.73
C GLU A 37 -10.53 -4.75 -18.97
N CYS A 38 -9.75 -5.82 -18.91
CA CYS A 38 -8.41 -5.70 -18.36
C CYS A 38 -7.64 -4.67 -19.18
N SER A 39 -7.59 -3.50 -18.62
CA SER A 39 -6.98 -2.33 -19.21
C SER A 39 -5.44 -2.38 -19.20
N CYS A 40 -4.80 -3.53 -18.85
CA CYS A 40 -3.36 -3.70 -19.01
C CYS A 40 -3.04 -3.89 -20.48
N ALA A 41 -2.81 -2.81 -21.19
CA ALA A 41 -2.53 -2.79 -22.62
C ALA A 41 -1.11 -3.30 -22.93
N TRP A 42 -0.81 -4.54 -22.53
CA TRP A 42 0.42 -5.22 -22.93
C TRP A 42 0.57 -5.23 -24.44
N GLU A 43 -0.54 -5.42 -25.17
CA GLU A 43 -0.58 -5.37 -26.63
C GLU A 43 -0.19 -4.01 -27.20
N GLN A 44 -0.55 -2.91 -26.50
CA GLN A 44 -0.20 -1.54 -26.96
C GLN A 44 1.27 -1.19 -26.74
N THR A 45 1.96 -1.89 -25.82
CA THR A 45 3.39 -1.68 -25.56
C THR A 45 4.28 -2.61 -26.37
N GLY A 46 3.70 -3.53 -27.17
CA GLY A 46 4.45 -4.57 -27.86
C GLY A 46 5.08 -5.63 -26.95
N SER A 47 4.79 -5.58 -25.65
CA SER A 47 5.30 -6.51 -24.66
C SER A 47 4.37 -7.72 -24.55
N GLN A 48 4.95 -8.93 -24.37
CA GLN A 48 4.14 -10.11 -24.10
C GLN A 48 3.45 -9.97 -22.71
N ARG A 49 2.19 -10.35 -22.66
CA ARG A 49 1.41 -10.36 -21.40
C ARG A 49 2.03 -11.35 -20.42
N PRO A 50 2.52 -10.92 -19.25
CA PRO A 50 3.07 -11.84 -18.27
C PRO A 50 2.01 -12.79 -17.71
N ASN A 51 2.40 -14.02 -17.37
CA ASN A 51 1.47 -15.03 -16.83
C ASN A 51 0.75 -14.55 -15.55
N TRP A 52 1.43 -13.82 -14.68
CA TRP A 52 0.83 -13.27 -13.46
C TRP A 52 -0.31 -12.27 -13.71
N CYS A 53 -0.37 -11.66 -14.89
CA CYS A 53 -1.45 -10.76 -15.25
C CYS A 53 -2.81 -11.48 -15.39
N LEU A 54 -2.81 -12.77 -15.68
CA LEU A 54 -4.05 -13.57 -15.78
C LEU A 54 -4.70 -13.82 -14.41
N GLU A 55 -3.91 -13.81 -13.35
CA GLU A 55 -4.34 -14.06 -11.97
C GLU A 55 -4.60 -12.76 -11.18
N CYS A 56 -4.48 -11.61 -11.83
CA CYS A 56 -4.61 -10.33 -11.16
C CYS A 56 -6.07 -10.06 -10.76
N PRO A 57 -6.35 -9.89 -9.44
CA PRO A 57 -7.70 -9.54 -9.00
C PRO A 57 -8.10 -8.12 -9.45
N SER A 58 -9.38 -7.88 -9.60
CA SER A 58 -9.90 -6.51 -9.70
C SER A 58 -9.63 -5.75 -8.40
N THR A 59 -9.56 -4.41 -8.46
CA THR A 59 -9.35 -3.60 -7.24
C THR A 59 -10.38 -3.88 -6.15
N PRO A 60 -11.70 -3.89 -6.42
CA PRO A 60 -12.70 -4.22 -5.40
C PRO A 60 -12.52 -5.62 -4.80
N GLU A 61 -12.32 -6.65 -5.62
CA GLU A 61 -12.12 -8.03 -5.13
C GLU A 61 -10.86 -8.14 -4.26
N GLY A 62 -9.76 -7.52 -4.69
CA GLY A 62 -8.51 -7.52 -3.92
C GLY A 62 -8.63 -6.78 -2.59
N LEU A 63 -9.40 -5.70 -2.51
CA LEU A 63 -9.66 -4.97 -1.27
C LEU A 63 -10.60 -5.75 -0.34
N ILE A 64 -11.62 -6.42 -0.87
CA ILE A 64 -12.52 -7.28 -0.09
C ILE A 64 -11.73 -8.43 0.53
N ASP A 65 -10.88 -9.12 -0.25
CA ASP A 65 -10.02 -10.20 0.26
C ASP A 65 -9.05 -9.67 1.33
N ALA A 66 -8.39 -8.54 1.08
CA ALA A 66 -7.52 -7.89 2.06
C ALA A 66 -8.25 -7.57 3.37
N THR A 67 -9.48 -7.06 3.28
CA THR A 67 -10.33 -6.77 4.46
C THR A 67 -10.68 -8.04 5.22
N GLY A 68 -11.01 -9.12 4.53
CA GLY A 68 -11.27 -10.42 5.14
C GLY A 68 -10.05 -10.96 5.90
N ARG A 69 -8.86 -10.89 5.29
CA ARG A 69 -7.59 -11.27 5.92
C ARG A 69 -7.24 -10.37 7.10
N PHE A 70 -7.46 -9.06 6.98
CA PHE A 70 -7.24 -8.09 8.05
C PHE A 70 -8.12 -8.40 9.27
N ARG A 71 -9.41 -8.66 9.07
CA ARG A 71 -10.32 -9.10 10.13
C ARG A 71 -9.83 -10.38 10.81
N SER A 72 -9.48 -11.37 10.02
CA SER A 72 -8.99 -12.67 10.53
C SER A 72 -7.70 -12.50 11.35
N HIS A 73 -6.80 -11.61 10.92
CA HIS A 73 -5.54 -11.34 11.61
C HIS A 73 -5.74 -10.73 13.00
N LEU A 74 -6.76 -9.89 13.15
CA LEU A 74 -7.10 -9.21 14.41
C LEU A 74 -8.19 -9.93 15.23
N GLY A 75 -8.77 -11.01 14.72
CA GLY A 75 -9.90 -11.68 15.37
C GLY A 75 -11.20 -10.87 15.37
N LEU A 76 -11.34 -9.90 14.45
CA LEU A 76 -12.49 -9.01 14.37
C LEU A 76 -13.64 -9.63 13.55
N SER A 77 -14.87 -9.31 13.94
CA SER A 77 -16.08 -9.67 13.21
C SER A 77 -16.33 -8.77 12.01
N GLU A 78 -17.22 -9.19 11.09
CA GLU A 78 -17.70 -8.34 9.99
C GLU A 78 -18.43 -7.09 10.47
N HIS A 79 -19.00 -7.16 11.65
CA HIS A 79 -19.72 -6.05 12.26
C HIS A 79 -18.79 -4.92 12.69
N GLN A 80 -17.54 -5.25 13.02
CA GLN A 80 -16.53 -4.32 13.52
C GLN A 80 -15.70 -3.64 12.43
N VAL A 81 -15.62 -4.18 11.23
CA VAL A 81 -14.75 -3.63 10.17
C VAL A 81 -15.57 -3.19 8.97
N VAL A 82 -15.31 -1.98 8.50
CA VAL A 82 -15.84 -1.43 7.26
C VAL A 82 -14.69 -1.09 6.34
N LEU A 83 -14.68 -1.65 5.13
CA LEU A 83 -13.81 -1.20 4.05
C LEU A 83 -14.35 0.12 3.50
N SER A 84 -13.47 1.09 3.35
CA SER A 84 -13.76 2.41 2.79
C SER A 84 -12.74 2.76 1.73
N CYS A 85 -13.13 3.57 0.78
CA CYS A 85 -12.20 4.16 -0.17
C CYS A 85 -12.28 5.70 -0.12
N LEU A 86 -11.15 6.36 -0.39
CA LEU A 86 -11.08 7.82 -0.48
C LEU A 86 -11.84 8.31 -1.71
N GLU A 87 -11.77 7.53 -2.80
CA GLU A 87 -12.36 7.88 -4.09
C GLU A 87 -12.99 6.66 -4.79
N PHE A 88 -13.93 6.92 -5.70
CA PHE A 88 -14.49 6.00 -6.70
C PHE A 88 -15.36 4.84 -6.19
N ILE A 89 -15.15 4.36 -4.98
CA ILE A 89 -15.84 3.17 -4.44
C ILE A 89 -16.41 3.50 -3.07
N GLU A 90 -17.72 3.44 -2.93
CA GLU A 90 -18.40 3.59 -1.63
C GLU A 90 -18.27 2.32 -0.78
N PRO A 91 -18.36 2.46 0.57
CA PRO A 91 -18.60 3.69 1.31
C PRO A 91 -17.34 4.56 1.40
N PHE A 92 -17.53 5.89 1.35
CA PHE A 92 -16.49 6.86 1.69
C PHE A 92 -16.30 6.96 3.20
N PRO A 93 -15.20 7.56 3.73
CA PRO A 93 -14.89 7.54 5.15
C PRO A 93 -16.04 8.02 6.06
N LYS A 94 -16.75 9.09 5.72
CA LYS A 94 -17.93 9.57 6.48
C LYS A 94 -19.04 8.52 6.54
N GLN A 95 -19.35 7.89 5.42
CA GLN A 95 -20.36 6.84 5.35
C GLN A 95 -19.93 5.61 6.17
N ALA A 96 -18.66 5.22 6.10
CA ALA A 96 -18.11 4.08 6.82
C ALA A 96 -18.18 4.28 8.35
N VAL A 97 -17.84 5.48 8.83
CA VAL A 97 -17.99 5.82 10.25
C VAL A 97 -19.47 5.87 10.66
N GLY A 98 -20.35 6.42 9.82
CA GLY A 98 -21.80 6.39 10.06
C GLY A 98 -22.33 4.97 10.25
N ILE A 99 -21.91 4.03 9.39
CA ILE A 99 -22.25 2.61 9.49
C ILE A 99 -21.80 2.03 10.86
N LEU A 100 -20.57 2.32 11.29
CA LEU A 100 -20.07 1.83 12.59
C LEU A 100 -20.80 2.48 13.76
N LYS A 101 -21.11 3.76 13.68
CA LYS A 101 -21.90 4.48 14.67
C LYS A 101 -23.29 3.88 14.84
N ASP A 102 -23.97 3.56 13.74
CA ASP A 102 -25.29 2.92 13.72
C ASP A 102 -25.25 1.49 14.28
N ARG A 103 -24.11 0.81 14.15
CA ARG A 103 -23.83 -0.47 14.78
C ARG A 103 -23.52 -0.38 16.26
N GLY A 104 -23.47 0.84 16.84
CA GLY A 104 -23.26 1.09 18.26
C GLY A 104 -21.83 1.39 18.67
N PHE A 105 -20.87 1.39 17.75
CA PHE A 105 -19.47 1.71 18.07
C PHE A 105 -19.32 3.22 18.41
N ARG A 106 -18.55 3.50 19.45
CA ARG A 106 -18.24 4.86 19.91
C ARG A 106 -16.72 5.15 19.92
N GLN A 107 -15.92 4.14 19.64
CA GLN A 107 -14.50 4.27 19.37
C GLN A 107 -14.22 3.65 18.01
N VAL A 108 -13.59 4.41 17.12
CA VAL A 108 -13.32 3.98 15.74
C VAL A 108 -11.86 4.25 15.40
N ALA A 109 -11.17 3.20 14.94
CA ALA A 109 -9.85 3.31 14.36
C ALA A 109 -9.98 3.57 12.84
N LEU A 110 -9.40 4.66 12.37
CA LEU A 110 -9.20 4.94 10.95
C LEU A 110 -7.83 4.40 10.54
N VAL A 111 -7.81 3.43 9.64
CA VAL A 111 -6.59 2.69 9.27
C VAL A 111 -6.25 2.93 7.81
N PRO A 112 -5.24 3.77 7.52
CA PRO A 112 -4.82 3.99 6.15
C PRO A 112 -4.21 2.72 5.55
N PHE A 113 -4.91 2.11 4.61
CA PHE A 113 -4.40 1.00 3.81
C PHE A 113 -3.83 1.56 2.49
N LEU A 114 -2.78 2.39 2.67
CA LEU A 114 -2.09 3.12 1.62
C LEU A 114 -0.61 2.75 1.67
N LEU A 115 -0.01 2.38 0.53
CA LEU A 115 1.41 2.01 0.46
C LEU A 115 2.34 3.19 0.76
N GLY A 116 1.96 4.41 0.35
CA GLY A 116 2.73 5.61 0.60
C GLY A 116 2.51 6.15 2.00
N SER A 117 3.57 6.65 2.63
CA SER A 117 3.55 7.40 3.89
C SER A 117 4.14 8.81 3.74
N GLY A 118 4.20 9.31 2.51
CA GLY A 118 4.66 10.67 2.24
C GLY A 118 3.69 11.72 2.79
N LYS A 119 4.12 12.98 2.80
CA LYS A 119 3.33 14.12 3.32
C LYS A 119 1.91 14.18 2.76
N HIS A 120 1.74 13.81 1.49
CA HIS A 120 0.41 13.82 0.87
C HIS A 120 -0.54 12.85 1.57
N ALA A 121 -0.14 11.59 1.73
CA ALA A 121 -0.98 10.58 2.40
C ALA A 121 -1.27 10.96 3.87
N THR A 122 -0.32 11.56 4.57
CA THR A 122 -0.50 12.01 5.95
C THR A 122 -1.50 13.16 6.04
N LEU A 123 -1.33 14.21 5.23
CA LEU A 123 -2.23 15.37 5.24
C LEU A 123 -3.65 14.99 4.80
N GLU A 124 -3.79 14.17 3.75
CA GLU A 124 -5.08 13.67 3.30
C GLU A 124 -5.82 12.90 4.39
N MET A 125 -5.10 12.09 5.17
CA MET A 125 -5.70 11.35 6.27
C MET A 125 -6.05 12.23 7.49
N GLU A 126 -5.29 13.30 7.73
CA GLU A 126 -5.61 14.30 8.74
C GLU A 126 -6.87 15.10 8.35
N GLU A 127 -7.01 15.47 7.08
CA GLU A 127 -8.24 16.11 6.55
C GLU A 127 -9.45 15.17 6.69
N VAL A 128 -9.30 13.91 6.31
CA VAL A 128 -10.34 12.89 6.50
C VAL A 128 -10.74 12.77 7.97
N LEU A 129 -9.77 12.69 8.88
CA LEU A 129 -10.03 12.60 10.32
C LEU A 129 -10.84 13.82 10.80
N GLN A 130 -10.47 15.02 10.40
CA GLN A 130 -11.18 16.25 10.77
C GLN A 130 -12.62 16.24 10.26
N GLU A 131 -12.83 15.96 8.97
CA GLU A 131 -14.16 15.90 8.37
C GLU A 131 -15.08 14.89 9.06
N VAL A 132 -14.55 13.71 9.36
CA VAL A 132 -15.33 12.64 9.98
C VAL A 132 -15.64 12.96 11.44
N GLN A 133 -14.69 13.60 12.16
CA GLN A 133 -14.91 14.02 13.54
C GLN A 133 -15.95 15.13 13.66
N GLU A 134 -16.00 16.06 12.71
CA GLU A 134 -17.04 17.10 12.64
C GLU A 134 -18.44 16.50 12.40
N ASP A 135 -18.53 15.44 11.58
CA ASP A 135 -19.78 14.78 11.22
C ASP A 135 -20.32 13.86 12.32
N ALA A 136 -19.44 13.25 13.11
CA ALA A 136 -19.77 12.34 14.19
C ALA A 136 -19.07 12.71 15.51
N PRO A 137 -19.44 13.85 16.14
CA PRO A 137 -18.74 14.35 17.33
C PRO A 137 -18.91 13.47 18.57
N ASP A 138 -19.87 12.57 18.58
CA ASP A 138 -20.12 11.58 19.63
C ASP A 138 -19.33 10.27 19.47
N VAL A 139 -18.55 10.14 18.38
CA VAL A 139 -17.65 9.02 18.14
C VAL A 139 -16.21 9.49 18.34
N ARG A 140 -15.46 8.80 19.18
CA ARG A 140 -14.03 9.06 19.35
C ARG A 140 -13.25 8.36 18.25
N MET A 141 -12.54 9.14 17.46
CA MET A 141 -11.77 8.64 16.35
C MET A 141 -10.28 8.64 16.64
N HIS A 142 -9.61 7.64 16.12
CA HIS A 142 -8.17 7.45 16.27
C HIS A 142 -7.58 7.10 14.90
N LEU A 143 -6.62 7.89 14.45
CA LEU A 143 -5.93 7.64 13.19
C LEU A 143 -4.70 6.77 13.43
N ALA A 144 -4.66 5.62 12.78
CA ALA A 144 -3.48 4.76 12.77
C ALA A 144 -2.42 5.31 11.78
N GLU A 145 -1.16 4.95 12.02
CA GLU A 145 -0.09 5.26 11.07
C GLU A 145 -0.31 4.53 9.73
N GLY A 146 0.13 5.12 8.63
CA GLY A 146 0.17 4.46 7.32
C GLY A 146 1.16 3.30 7.27
N LEU A 147 1.18 2.57 6.16
CA LEU A 147 2.05 1.40 6.01
C LEU A 147 3.53 1.75 5.97
N GLY A 148 3.90 2.81 5.24
CA GLY A 148 5.24 3.40 5.25
C GLY A 148 6.37 2.52 4.74
N SER A 149 7.55 2.69 5.36
CA SER A 149 8.77 1.91 5.10
C SER A 149 8.89 0.69 6.03
N ASP A 150 7.77 0.02 6.33
CA ASP A 150 7.78 -1.14 7.23
C ASP A 150 8.63 -2.29 6.66
N PRO A 151 9.46 -2.96 7.48
CA PRO A 151 10.30 -4.08 7.04
C PRO A 151 9.55 -5.24 6.35
N LEU A 152 8.29 -5.48 6.69
CA LEU A 152 7.47 -6.49 6.00
C LEU A 152 7.16 -6.11 4.55
N LEU A 153 7.10 -4.81 4.24
CA LEU A 153 6.94 -4.36 2.86
C LEU A 153 8.23 -4.54 2.05
N ALA A 154 9.40 -4.39 2.68
CA ALA A 154 10.66 -4.74 2.04
C ALA A 154 10.72 -6.24 1.70
N GLU A 155 10.26 -7.11 2.60
CA GLU A 155 10.14 -8.54 2.32
C GLU A 155 9.21 -8.83 1.14
N LEU A 156 8.08 -8.11 1.06
CA LEU A 156 7.15 -8.25 -0.06
C LEU A 156 7.81 -7.86 -1.40
N VAL A 157 8.61 -6.79 -1.41
CA VAL A 157 9.40 -6.41 -2.59
C VAL A 157 10.40 -7.50 -2.96
N VAL A 158 11.16 -8.00 -1.99
CA VAL A 158 12.13 -9.10 -2.20
C VAL A 158 11.44 -10.33 -2.80
N GLN A 159 10.29 -10.71 -2.29
CA GLN A 159 9.50 -11.82 -2.86
C GLN A 159 9.07 -11.59 -4.31
N ARG A 160 8.74 -10.33 -4.69
CA ARG A 160 8.42 -9.99 -6.08
C ARG A 160 9.63 -10.16 -7.00
N VAL A 161 10.80 -9.71 -6.54
CA VAL A 161 12.07 -9.86 -7.28
C VAL A 161 12.43 -11.34 -7.44
N GLN A 162 12.46 -12.09 -6.33
CA GLN A 162 12.81 -13.51 -6.32
C GLN A 162 11.82 -14.34 -7.13
N GLY A 163 10.54 -14.01 -7.09
CA GLY A 163 9.51 -14.73 -7.85
C GLY A 163 9.71 -14.71 -9.37
N LEU A 164 10.38 -13.69 -9.95
CA LEU A 164 10.77 -13.69 -11.36
C LEU A 164 12.09 -14.43 -11.58
N THR A 165 13.01 -14.34 -10.64
CA THR A 165 14.30 -15.05 -10.70
C THR A 165 14.10 -16.56 -10.62
N ASP A 166 13.28 -17.04 -9.69
CA ASP A 166 12.98 -18.46 -9.50
C ASP A 166 12.26 -19.08 -10.71
N LYS A 167 11.42 -18.30 -11.39
CA LYS A 167 10.74 -18.72 -12.62
C LYS A 167 11.61 -18.63 -13.87
N GLN A 168 12.87 -18.23 -13.71
CA GLN A 168 13.80 -17.98 -14.83
C GLN A 168 13.31 -16.93 -15.84
N GLU A 169 12.32 -16.12 -15.46
CA GLU A 169 11.85 -15.00 -16.29
C GLU A 169 12.84 -13.83 -16.27
N PHE A 170 13.75 -13.83 -15.31
CA PHE A 170 14.86 -12.90 -15.18
C PHE A 170 16.04 -13.62 -14.53
N GLN A 171 17.21 -13.58 -15.18
CA GLN A 171 18.42 -14.20 -14.65
C GLN A 171 19.49 -13.12 -14.43
N PRO A 172 19.76 -12.76 -13.17
CA PRO A 172 20.91 -11.91 -12.85
C PRO A 172 22.19 -12.63 -13.24
N SER A 173 23.17 -11.88 -13.76
CA SER A 173 24.50 -12.43 -13.97
C SER A 173 25.20 -12.62 -12.63
N GLU A 174 25.82 -13.77 -12.40
CA GLU A 174 26.61 -14.01 -11.16
C GLU A 174 27.81 -13.07 -11.03
N GLU A 175 28.30 -12.54 -12.14
CA GLU A 175 29.47 -11.65 -12.18
C GLU A 175 29.10 -10.16 -12.18
N LYS A 176 27.82 -9.81 -12.33
CA LYS A 176 27.38 -8.43 -12.51
C LYS A 176 26.17 -8.10 -11.66
N THR A 177 26.14 -6.87 -11.19
CA THR A 177 25.03 -6.33 -10.39
C THR A 177 23.77 -6.15 -11.23
N SER A 178 22.62 -6.55 -10.68
CA SER A 178 21.28 -6.28 -11.23
C SER A 178 20.67 -5.06 -10.57
N GLY A 179 20.08 -4.17 -11.35
CA GLY A 179 19.41 -2.98 -10.84
C GLY A 179 17.94 -3.24 -10.55
N ILE A 180 17.47 -2.77 -9.40
CA ILE A 180 16.06 -2.77 -9.00
C ILE A 180 15.58 -1.33 -8.90
N VAL A 181 14.53 -0.97 -9.62
CA VAL A 181 13.87 0.33 -9.50
C VAL A 181 12.53 0.15 -8.82
N LEU A 182 12.38 0.66 -7.60
CA LEU A 182 11.08 0.75 -6.93
C LEU A 182 10.32 1.94 -7.52
N VAL A 183 9.16 1.70 -8.13
CA VAL A 183 8.41 2.74 -8.83
C VAL A 183 7.07 2.98 -8.17
N LYS A 184 6.92 4.14 -7.51
CA LYS A 184 5.63 4.59 -6.96
C LYS A 184 4.87 5.51 -7.92
N ALA A 185 3.58 5.69 -7.65
CA ALA A 185 2.83 6.78 -8.25
C ALA A 185 3.36 8.14 -7.76
N GLY A 186 3.51 9.09 -8.66
CA GLY A 186 3.77 10.48 -8.29
C GLY A 186 2.48 11.25 -8.00
N THR A 187 2.61 12.43 -7.39
CA THR A 187 1.50 13.35 -7.10
C THR A 187 1.79 14.75 -7.63
N LYS A 188 0.76 15.44 -8.12
CA LYS A 188 0.88 16.80 -8.70
C LYS A 188 0.90 17.89 -7.64
N THR A 189 0.26 17.68 -6.51
CA THR A 189 -0.15 18.75 -5.61
C THR A 189 0.83 19.02 -4.48
N ILE A 190 1.55 18.00 -4.02
CA ILE A 190 2.51 18.11 -2.92
C ILE A 190 3.81 17.43 -3.32
N TYR A 191 4.92 18.15 -3.15
CA TYR A 191 6.25 17.58 -3.37
C TYR A 191 6.52 16.46 -2.38
N ASP A 192 6.91 15.29 -2.90
CA ASP A 192 7.34 14.13 -2.14
C ASP A 192 8.75 13.74 -2.60
N ASP A 193 9.73 13.91 -1.70
CA ASP A 193 11.13 13.58 -1.93
C ASP A 193 11.43 12.07 -1.88
N CYS A 194 10.42 11.25 -1.67
CA CYS A 194 10.51 9.79 -1.58
C CYS A 194 11.44 9.27 -0.46
N VAL A 195 11.67 10.04 0.62
CA VAL A 195 12.55 9.62 1.73
C VAL A 195 12.14 8.24 2.26
N TRP A 196 10.87 8.06 2.60
CA TRP A 196 10.33 6.79 3.09
C TRP A 196 10.53 5.63 2.10
N LEU A 197 10.46 5.89 0.78
CA LEU A 197 10.69 4.86 -0.24
C LEU A 197 12.18 4.56 -0.42
N LYS A 198 13.05 5.54 -0.20
CA LYS A 198 14.51 5.34 -0.18
C LYS A 198 14.91 4.45 0.99
N GLU A 199 14.40 4.75 2.19
CA GLU A 199 14.59 3.90 3.37
C GLU A 199 14.15 2.45 3.11
N LEU A 200 12.99 2.26 2.49
CA LEU A 200 12.52 0.94 2.07
C LEU A 200 13.48 0.31 1.04
N GLY A 201 13.96 1.10 0.08
CA GLY A 201 14.92 0.66 -0.93
C GLY A 201 16.23 0.15 -0.33
N GLU A 202 16.74 0.82 0.69
CA GLU A 202 17.94 0.41 1.43
C GLU A 202 17.71 -0.94 2.14
N LEU A 203 16.55 -1.13 2.77
CA LEU A 203 16.18 -2.42 3.37
C LEU A 203 16.04 -3.54 2.34
N VAL A 204 15.54 -3.23 1.15
CA VAL A 204 15.43 -4.19 0.04
C VAL A 204 16.82 -4.56 -0.49
N GLU A 205 17.71 -3.57 -0.71
CA GLU A 205 19.08 -3.80 -1.19
C GLU A 205 19.85 -4.69 -0.20
N GLU A 206 19.76 -4.40 1.12
CA GLU A 206 20.37 -5.20 2.17
C GLU A 206 19.89 -6.67 2.11
N ARG A 207 18.59 -6.91 1.97
CA ARG A 207 18.01 -8.26 1.96
C ARG A 207 18.30 -9.05 0.68
N LEU A 208 18.37 -8.37 -0.45
CA LEU A 208 18.73 -9.00 -1.72
C LEU A 208 20.23 -9.35 -1.78
N GLY A 209 21.07 -8.60 -1.07
CA GLY A 209 22.51 -8.84 -0.99
C GLY A 209 23.33 -8.24 -2.13
N PRO A 210 24.64 -8.55 -2.21
CA PRO A 210 25.62 -7.80 -3.00
C PRO A 210 25.46 -7.89 -4.52
N GLY A 211 24.63 -8.80 -5.03
CA GLY A 211 24.33 -8.91 -6.46
C GLY A 211 23.29 -7.92 -6.98
N TYR A 212 22.78 -7.06 -6.10
CA TYR A 212 21.71 -6.13 -6.42
C TYR A 212 22.05 -4.70 -6.02
N ALA A 213 21.52 -3.75 -6.78
CA ALA A 213 21.53 -2.32 -6.45
C ALA A 213 20.12 -1.77 -6.57
N VAL A 214 19.65 -1.03 -5.58
CA VAL A 214 18.28 -0.49 -5.54
C VAL A 214 18.28 1.01 -5.73
N SER A 215 17.35 1.51 -6.52
CA SER A 215 17.03 2.92 -6.64
C SER A 215 15.51 3.10 -6.61
N VAL A 216 15.05 4.32 -6.34
CA VAL A 216 13.63 4.62 -6.23
C VAL A 216 13.24 5.73 -7.19
N GLY A 217 12.04 5.64 -7.76
CA GLY A 217 11.56 6.63 -8.70
C GLY A 217 10.04 6.79 -8.67
N GLN A 218 9.59 7.92 -9.20
CA GLN A 218 8.18 8.20 -9.41
C GLN A 218 7.83 7.96 -10.88
N SER A 219 6.70 7.32 -11.12
CA SER A 219 6.24 7.02 -12.47
C SER A 219 5.80 8.25 -13.25
N HIS A 220 5.49 9.35 -12.56
CA HIS A 220 5.06 10.65 -13.10
C HIS A 220 5.04 11.68 -11.96
N TYR A 221 5.06 12.97 -12.31
CA TYR A 221 4.96 14.10 -11.36
C TYR A 221 5.87 14.00 -10.13
N GLY A 222 7.07 14.43 -10.22
CA GLY A 222 7.96 14.55 -9.06
C GLY A 222 9.29 13.86 -9.22
N ASP A 223 10.18 14.12 -8.29
CA ASP A 223 11.57 13.65 -8.27
C ASP A 223 11.83 12.71 -7.08
N PRO A 224 12.73 11.73 -7.26
CA PRO A 224 13.37 11.35 -8.52
C PRO A 224 12.38 10.70 -9.49
N THR A 225 12.57 10.92 -10.79
CA THR A 225 11.77 10.24 -11.81
C THR A 225 12.26 8.79 -12.01
N MET A 226 11.45 7.96 -12.66
CA MET A 226 11.85 6.60 -13.01
C MET A 226 13.08 6.59 -13.93
N GLU A 227 13.19 7.56 -14.83
CA GLU A 227 14.34 7.75 -15.72
C GLU A 227 15.60 8.10 -14.93
N ALA A 228 15.50 9.05 -13.99
CA ALA A 228 16.63 9.44 -13.15
C ALA A 228 17.11 8.28 -12.27
N ALA A 229 16.19 7.51 -11.70
CA ALA A 229 16.51 6.31 -10.92
C ALA A 229 17.23 5.26 -11.76
N THR A 230 16.78 5.06 -13.00
CA THR A 230 17.42 4.16 -13.98
C THR A 230 18.80 4.62 -14.35
N GLU A 231 18.98 5.91 -14.64
CA GLU A 231 20.28 6.49 -14.99
C GLU A 231 21.31 6.32 -13.86
N VAL A 232 20.91 6.51 -12.60
CA VAL A 232 21.76 6.25 -11.42
C VAL A 232 22.27 4.79 -11.42
N LEU A 233 21.38 3.82 -11.61
CA LEU A 233 21.76 2.42 -11.63
C LEU A 233 22.68 2.08 -12.80
N VAL A 234 22.37 2.56 -13.98
CA VAL A 234 23.16 2.26 -15.19
C VAL A 234 24.54 2.93 -15.14
N ARG A 235 24.61 4.22 -14.84
CA ARG A 235 25.84 5.00 -14.96
C ARG A 235 26.71 4.98 -13.71
N GLN A 236 26.12 4.92 -12.53
CA GLN A 236 26.87 5.00 -11.27
C GLN A 236 27.08 3.64 -10.63
N ARG A 237 26.12 2.72 -10.75
CA ARG A 237 26.18 1.38 -10.16
C ARG A 237 26.58 0.31 -11.20
N ASN A 238 26.72 0.68 -12.49
CA ASN A 238 27.15 -0.18 -13.60
C ASN A 238 26.38 -1.50 -13.69
N VAL A 239 25.05 -1.45 -13.51
CA VAL A 239 24.20 -2.64 -13.56
C VAL A 239 24.10 -3.21 -14.98
N SER A 240 23.96 -4.53 -15.09
CA SER A 240 23.88 -5.24 -16.36
C SER A 240 22.46 -5.59 -16.78
N SER A 241 21.50 -5.43 -15.88
CA SER A 241 20.09 -5.71 -16.09
C SER A 241 19.24 -4.88 -15.14
N LEU A 242 17.98 -4.65 -15.47
CA LEU A 242 17.06 -3.83 -14.69
C LEU A 242 15.73 -4.54 -14.47
N MET A 243 15.23 -4.45 -13.25
CA MET A 243 13.91 -4.90 -12.88
C MET A 243 13.13 -3.76 -12.23
N TYR A 244 11.98 -3.42 -12.78
CA TYR A 244 11.10 -2.42 -12.23
C TYR A 244 10.07 -3.10 -11.32
N VAL A 245 9.95 -2.62 -10.09
CA VAL A 245 8.98 -3.10 -9.11
C VAL A 245 7.93 -2.03 -8.92
N PRO A 246 6.72 -2.20 -9.50
CA PRO A 246 5.63 -1.27 -9.30
C PRO A 246 5.18 -1.31 -7.83
N TYR A 247 5.49 -0.26 -7.09
CA TYR A 247 5.08 -0.10 -5.70
C TYR A 247 3.61 0.34 -5.64
N LEU A 248 2.74 -0.56 -6.07
CA LEU A 248 1.31 -0.39 -6.25
C LEU A 248 0.58 -1.63 -5.72
N PHE A 249 -0.61 -1.47 -5.19
CA PHE A 249 -1.44 -2.62 -4.80
C PHE A 249 -1.99 -3.36 -6.03
N PHE A 250 -2.48 -2.62 -7.00
CA PHE A 250 -3.18 -3.20 -8.15
C PHE A 250 -2.63 -2.66 -9.46
N PRO A 251 -2.68 -3.46 -10.52
CA PRO A 251 -2.36 -2.97 -11.85
C PRO A 251 -3.44 -1.97 -12.28
N GLY A 252 -3.01 -0.80 -12.73
CA GLY A 252 -3.87 0.29 -13.14
C GLY A 252 -3.26 1.08 -14.29
N ILE A 253 -3.83 2.24 -14.54
CA ILE A 253 -3.36 3.16 -15.58
C ILE A 253 -1.90 3.59 -15.34
N ILE A 254 -1.48 3.69 -14.07
CA ILE A 254 -0.11 4.04 -13.70
C ILE A 254 0.87 2.97 -14.17
N LEU A 255 0.59 1.71 -13.88
CA LEU A 255 1.43 0.62 -14.38
C LEU A 255 1.52 0.62 -15.90
N LYS A 256 0.38 0.74 -16.58
CA LYS A 256 0.29 0.63 -18.03
C LYS A 256 0.93 1.75 -18.80
N ARG A 257 0.53 2.98 -18.49
CA ARG A 257 0.95 4.16 -19.26
C ARG A 257 2.29 4.66 -18.78
N ASN A 258 2.48 4.71 -17.44
CA ASN A 258 3.63 5.36 -16.91
C ASN A 258 4.79 4.37 -16.75
N VAL A 259 4.62 3.29 -15.98
CA VAL A 259 5.74 2.38 -15.73
C VAL A 259 6.16 1.65 -16.99
N LEU A 260 5.22 1.01 -17.70
CA LEU A 260 5.55 0.24 -18.91
C LEU A 260 5.91 1.13 -20.09
N GLY A 261 5.26 2.28 -20.24
CA GLY A 261 5.60 3.26 -21.27
C GLY A 261 7.02 3.77 -21.10
N THR A 262 7.37 4.27 -19.91
CA THR A 262 8.72 4.74 -19.60
C THR A 262 9.75 3.63 -19.71
N MET A 263 9.44 2.40 -19.24
CA MET A 263 10.35 1.25 -19.42
C MET A 263 10.65 0.99 -20.89
N SER A 264 9.64 1.07 -21.77
CA SER A 264 9.85 0.88 -23.22
C SER A 264 10.75 1.96 -23.84
N GLU A 265 10.61 3.22 -23.41
CA GLU A 265 11.48 4.32 -23.84
C GLU A 265 12.92 4.14 -23.33
N LEU A 266 13.06 3.70 -22.07
CA LEU A 266 14.37 3.41 -21.48
C LEU A 266 15.04 2.20 -22.14
N GLN A 267 14.29 1.18 -22.56
CA GLN A 267 14.83 0.05 -23.32
C GLN A 267 15.42 0.50 -24.68
N ASN A 268 14.83 1.51 -25.31
CA ASN A 268 15.38 2.12 -26.52
C ASN A 268 16.64 2.95 -26.22
N THR A 269 16.70 3.59 -25.06
CA THR A 269 17.85 4.39 -24.62
C THR A 269 19.04 3.51 -24.23
N TYR A 270 18.77 2.36 -23.62
CA TYR A 270 19.78 1.41 -23.14
C TYR A 270 19.55 0.01 -23.76
N PRO A 271 19.72 -0.17 -25.08
CA PRO A 271 19.34 -1.42 -25.77
C PRO A 271 20.17 -2.64 -25.34
N GLY A 272 21.34 -2.42 -24.74
CA GLY A 272 22.21 -3.50 -24.24
C GLY A 272 21.87 -3.96 -22.79
N ILE A 273 20.89 -3.36 -22.12
CA ILE A 273 20.50 -3.68 -20.74
C ILE A 273 19.11 -4.31 -20.76
N PRO A 274 18.98 -5.61 -20.49
CA PRO A 274 17.67 -6.25 -20.39
C PRO A 274 16.84 -5.61 -19.30
N MET A 275 15.56 -5.35 -19.59
CA MET A 275 14.61 -4.75 -18.65
C MET A 275 13.37 -5.63 -18.49
N THR A 276 12.91 -5.76 -17.28
CA THR A 276 11.67 -6.48 -16.94
C THR A 276 10.88 -5.75 -15.87
N VAL A 277 9.66 -6.18 -15.63
CA VAL A 277 8.76 -5.62 -14.60
C VAL A 277 8.16 -6.73 -13.77
N THR A 278 8.12 -6.55 -12.45
CA THR A 278 7.43 -7.48 -11.56
C THR A 278 5.91 -7.28 -11.58
N PRO A 279 5.13 -8.24 -11.08
CA PRO A 279 3.77 -7.94 -10.63
C PRO A 279 3.76 -6.77 -9.64
N PRO A 280 2.66 -5.99 -9.55
CA PRO A 280 2.43 -5.11 -8.42
C PRO A 280 2.51 -5.85 -7.09
N LEU A 281 2.72 -5.11 -5.99
CA LEU A 281 2.86 -5.72 -4.66
C LEU A 281 1.62 -6.52 -4.23
N GLY A 282 0.44 -6.08 -4.63
CA GLY A 282 -0.81 -6.68 -4.17
C GLY A 282 -1.20 -6.23 -2.75
N ALA A 283 -2.47 -6.37 -2.44
CA ALA A 283 -3.08 -5.94 -1.17
C ALA A 283 -3.17 -7.08 -0.14
N GLY A 284 -2.38 -8.14 -0.29
CA GLY A 284 -2.45 -9.31 0.60
C GLY A 284 -1.31 -9.40 1.61
N GLY A 285 -1.24 -10.53 2.32
CA GLY A 285 -0.12 -10.98 3.13
C GLY A 285 0.50 -9.90 4.03
N GLN A 286 1.71 -9.48 3.68
CA GLN A 286 2.51 -8.55 4.47
C GLN A 286 1.85 -7.17 4.62
N ALA A 287 1.22 -6.62 3.57
CA ALA A 287 0.54 -5.33 3.67
C ALA A 287 -0.60 -5.37 4.70
N VAL A 288 -1.37 -6.44 4.72
CA VAL A 288 -2.42 -6.69 5.72
C VAL A 288 -1.81 -6.82 7.11
N ALA A 289 -0.71 -7.56 7.26
CA ALA A 289 -0.04 -7.73 8.55
C ALA A 289 0.45 -6.38 9.11
N VAL A 290 1.03 -5.52 8.27
CA VAL A 290 1.44 -4.17 8.68
C VAL A 290 0.23 -3.35 9.15
N ALA A 291 -0.87 -3.32 8.38
CA ALA A 291 -2.08 -2.61 8.78
C ALA A 291 -2.62 -3.10 10.13
N ALA A 292 -2.64 -4.42 10.34
CA ALA A 292 -3.07 -5.00 11.60
C ALA A 292 -2.15 -4.61 12.79
N GLN A 293 -0.84 -4.60 12.58
CA GLN A 293 0.12 -4.11 13.59
C GLN A 293 -0.10 -2.63 13.94
N ARG A 294 -0.46 -1.78 12.96
CA ARG A 294 -0.78 -0.37 13.23
C ARG A 294 -1.98 -0.23 14.17
N VAL A 295 -3.02 -1.02 13.93
CA VAL A 295 -4.20 -1.06 14.81
C VAL A 295 -3.85 -1.55 16.22
N GLN A 296 -3.09 -2.62 16.34
CA GLN A 296 -2.67 -3.15 17.65
C GLN A 296 -1.85 -2.14 18.45
N ARG A 297 -0.93 -1.41 17.80
CA ARG A 297 -0.18 -0.32 18.43
C ARG A 297 -1.10 0.80 18.90
N LEU A 298 -2.06 1.20 18.05
CA LEU A 298 -3.05 2.22 18.40
C LEU A 298 -3.85 1.84 19.63
N TRP A 299 -4.35 0.61 19.68
CA TRP A 299 -5.09 0.10 20.85
C TRP A 299 -4.23 0.11 22.13
N THR A 300 -2.98 -0.32 22.04
CA THR A 300 -2.06 -0.30 23.19
C THR A 300 -1.82 1.12 23.71
N GLN A 301 -1.65 2.10 22.82
CA GLN A 301 -1.41 3.50 23.17
C GLN A 301 -2.63 4.18 23.79
N THR A 302 -3.84 3.75 23.43
CA THR A 302 -5.08 4.35 23.95
C THR A 302 -5.56 3.72 25.27
N GLN A 303 -4.96 2.62 25.69
CA GLN A 303 -5.26 1.97 26.99
C GLN A 303 -4.33 2.45 28.13
N GLY A 304 -3.27 3.18 27.86
CA GLY A 304 -2.32 3.76 28.83
C GLY A 304 -2.60 5.21 29.09
#